data_c175db655b7e15042e644394161ea112
#
_entry.id   c175db655b7e15042e644394161ea112
#
_cell.length_a   1.000
_cell.length_b   1.000
_cell.length_c   1.000
_cell.angle_alpha   90.00
_cell.angle_beta   90.00
_cell.angle_gamma   90.00
#
_symmetry.space_group_name_H-M   'P 1'
#
loop_
_entity.id
_entity.type
_entity.pdbx_description
1 polymer ?
#
loop_
_entity_poly.entity_id
_entity_poly.type
_entity_poly.pdbx_seq_one_letter_code
_entity_poly.pdbx_strand_id
1 'polypeptide(L)'
;WQFTPVTYSLPLMYVFHKLNNQPLTLLKSSFLIFMLVSGFILSSTIPVFQLPNPGGRHKVGTHTFHWVDSLRDEHFTHEDTTDFREIIVQAWFPIKDIQELEPEPYLDFIEIRGSTMAAAAGLPSFLPGYLNYVTSNSFKSTLCIEKRMPVLIFSHGITGSRHLHQAMFEFLASRGYIVFAPDHSYDANITIFPNKKIADYRSEITGHPDSVNVRKMQMETRTFDISFILDQINKINT
;
A
#
# COMPACT_ATOMS: atom_id res chain seq x y z
N TRP A 1 -4.42 -16.20 8.05
CA TRP A 1 -4.47 -15.75 9.45
C TRP A 1 -5.91 -15.79 10.00
N GLN A 2 -6.93 -15.54 9.19
CA GLN A 2 -8.36 -15.52 9.57
C GLN A 2 -8.81 -16.85 10.16
N PHE A 3 -8.26 -17.96 9.67
CA PHE A 3 -8.54 -19.31 10.18
C PHE A 3 -7.60 -19.75 11.30
N THR A 4 -6.63 -18.93 11.69
CA THR A 4 -5.66 -19.25 12.75
C THR A 4 -6.34 -19.71 14.05
N PRO A 5 -7.42 -19.05 14.54
CA PRO A 5 -8.11 -19.52 15.74
C PRO A 5 -8.67 -20.95 15.62
N VAL A 6 -9.21 -21.29 14.44
CA VAL A 6 -9.76 -22.62 14.16
C VAL A 6 -8.63 -23.63 13.98
N THR A 7 -7.60 -23.28 13.23
CA THR A 7 -6.47 -24.15 12.92
C THR A 7 -5.73 -24.62 14.17
N TYR A 8 -5.60 -23.76 15.17
CA TYR A 8 -4.92 -24.12 16.42
C TYR A 8 -5.87 -24.69 17.49
N SER A 9 -7.14 -24.30 17.51
CA SER A 9 -8.07 -24.78 18.53
C SER A 9 -8.41 -26.26 18.38
N LEU A 10 -8.59 -26.76 17.15
CA LEU A 10 -8.94 -28.14 16.89
C LEU A 10 -7.82 -29.14 17.28
N PRO A 11 -6.55 -28.97 16.87
CA PRO A 11 -5.47 -29.86 17.33
C PRO A 11 -5.24 -29.77 18.83
N LEU A 12 -5.30 -28.58 19.42
CA LEU A 12 -5.12 -28.38 20.86
C LEU A 12 -6.20 -29.15 21.66
N MET A 13 -7.44 -29.09 21.20
CA MET A 13 -8.52 -29.86 21.81
C MET A 13 -8.34 -31.36 21.67
N TYR A 14 -7.93 -31.84 20.49
CA TYR A 14 -7.67 -33.27 20.29
C TYR A 14 -6.56 -33.75 21.23
N VAL A 15 -5.47 -33.01 21.37
CA VAL A 15 -4.38 -33.31 22.32
C VAL A 15 -4.88 -33.29 23.76
N PHE A 16 -5.65 -32.28 24.17
CA PHE A 16 -6.22 -32.18 25.52
C PHE A 16 -7.19 -33.36 25.83
N HIS A 17 -8.04 -33.75 24.87
CA HIS A 17 -8.95 -34.87 25.03
C HIS A 17 -8.18 -36.17 25.16
N LYS A 18 -7.15 -36.38 24.32
CA LYS A 18 -6.33 -37.60 24.33
C LYS A 18 -5.47 -37.73 25.60
N LEU A 19 -4.97 -36.62 26.15
CA LEU A 19 -4.13 -36.64 27.35
C LEU A 19 -4.90 -36.83 28.64
N ASN A 20 -6.14 -36.36 28.73
CA ASN A 20 -6.87 -36.31 30.00
C ASN A 20 -8.00 -37.34 30.14
N ASN A 21 -8.41 -38.06 29.10
CA ASN A 21 -9.57 -39.00 29.10
C ASN A 21 -10.85 -38.45 29.79
N GLN A 22 -10.94 -37.11 29.95
CA GLN A 22 -12.03 -36.43 30.65
C GLN A 22 -13.06 -35.92 29.66
N PRO A 23 -14.36 -35.97 29.93
CA PRO A 23 -15.36 -35.36 29.09
C PRO A 23 -15.12 -33.85 28.97
N LEU A 24 -15.45 -33.32 27.80
CA LEU A 24 -15.38 -31.85 27.59
C LEU A 24 -16.27 -31.15 28.64
N THR A 25 -15.65 -30.37 29.49
CA THR A 25 -16.41 -29.54 30.45
C THR A 25 -17.13 -28.43 29.69
N LEU A 26 -18.23 -27.93 30.23
CA LEU A 26 -19.03 -26.87 29.64
C LEU A 26 -18.15 -25.66 29.26
N LEU A 27 -17.17 -25.29 30.11
CA LEU A 27 -16.22 -24.19 29.87
C LEU A 27 -15.33 -24.41 28.63
N LYS A 28 -14.81 -25.63 28.46
CA LYS A 28 -13.96 -25.99 27.31
C LYS A 28 -14.77 -25.99 26.01
N SER A 29 -16.00 -26.47 26.06
CA SER A 29 -16.92 -26.45 24.92
C SER A 29 -17.29 -25.02 24.52
N SER A 30 -17.58 -24.15 25.49
CA SER A 30 -17.88 -22.74 25.25
C SER A 30 -16.70 -22.00 24.65
N PHE A 31 -15.48 -22.24 25.13
CA PHE A 31 -14.25 -21.66 24.55
C PHE A 31 -14.05 -22.09 23.09
N LEU A 32 -14.28 -23.36 22.78
CA LEU A 32 -14.21 -23.86 21.40
C LEU A 32 -15.20 -23.16 20.49
N ILE A 33 -16.47 -23.12 20.92
CA ILE A 33 -17.54 -22.48 20.16
C ILE A 33 -17.16 -21.00 19.92
N PHE A 34 -16.67 -20.31 20.94
CA PHE A 34 -16.19 -18.93 20.81
C PHE A 34 -15.08 -18.80 19.76
N MET A 35 -14.09 -19.69 19.77
CA MET A 35 -12.99 -19.68 18.78
C MET A 35 -13.48 -19.98 17.37
N LEU A 36 -14.40 -20.91 17.19
CA LEU A 36 -15.00 -21.22 15.90
C LEU A 36 -15.84 -20.07 15.37
N VAL A 37 -16.67 -19.47 16.21
CA VAL A 37 -17.52 -18.33 15.85
C VAL A 37 -16.67 -17.10 15.52
N SER A 38 -15.64 -16.82 16.33
CA SER A 38 -14.73 -15.70 16.05
C SER A 38 -13.94 -15.90 14.77
N GLY A 39 -13.47 -17.11 14.48
CA GLY A 39 -12.80 -17.44 13.21
C GLY A 39 -13.74 -17.26 12.01
N PHE A 40 -15.00 -17.69 12.13
CA PHE A 40 -16.00 -17.48 11.09
C PHE A 40 -16.34 -15.98 10.89
N ILE A 41 -16.54 -15.24 11.97
CA ILE A 41 -16.81 -13.81 11.90
C ILE A 41 -15.63 -13.08 11.22
N LEU A 42 -14.39 -13.33 11.66
CA LEU A 42 -13.20 -12.70 11.09
C LEU A 42 -13.05 -12.99 9.58
N SER A 43 -13.26 -14.24 9.16
CA SER A 43 -13.16 -14.60 7.75
C SER A 43 -14.28 -14.01 6.89
N SER A 44 -15.44 -13.76 7.47
CA SER A 44 -16.61 -13.18 6.77
C SER A 44 -16.56 -11.66 6.71
N THR A 45 -16.01 -11.00 7.74
CA THR A 45 -16.00 -9.52 7.84
C THR A 45 -14.73 -8.89 7.24
N ILE A 46 -13.62 -9.61 7.24
CA ILE A 46 -12.34 -9.13 6.73
C ILE A 46 -11.76 -10.19 5.77
N PRO A 47 -12.42 -10.42 4.61
CA PRO A 47 -11.93 -11.41 3.66
C PRO A 47 -10.64 -10.97 3.00
N VAL A 48 -9.76 -11.91 2.66
CA VAL A 48 -8.66 -11.65 1.73
C VAL A 48 -9.30 -11.45 0.35
N PHE A 49 -9.33 -10.22 -0.10
CA PHE A 49 -9.91 -9.88 -1.39
C PHE A 49 -8.90 -10.08 -2.53
N GLN A 50 -9.40 -10.16 -3.74
CA GLN A 50 -8.60 -10.12 -4.95
C GLN A 50 -8.89 -8.82 -5.69
N LEU A 51 -7.85 -8.19 -6.24
CA LEU A 51 -8.06 -7.06 -7.13
C LEU A 51 -8.80 -7.50 -8.39
N PRO A 52 -9.70 -6.67 -8.94
CA PRO A 52 -10.40 -6.99 -10.18
C PRO A 52 -9.40 -7.26 -11.30
N ASN A 53 -9.68 -8.26 -12.13
CA ASN A 53 -8.87 -8.51 -13.32
C ASN A 53 -8.87 -7.25 -14.21
N PRO A 54 -7.72 -6.72 -14.62
CA PRO A 54 -7.64 -5.53 -15.46
C PRO A 54 -8.36 -5.65 -16.81
N GLY A 55 -8.48 -6.86 -17.36
CA GLY A 55 -9.30 -7.16 -18.53
C GLY A 55 -8.84 -6.49 -19.84
N GLY A 56 -7.66 -5.89 -19.88
CA GLY A 56 -7.06 -5.33 -21.10
C GLY A 56 -6.25 -6.39 -21.88
N ARG A 57 -5.69 -5.97 -23.01
CA ARG A 57 -4.90 -6.85 -23.89
C ARG A 57 -3.45 -7.06 -23.45
N HIS A 58 -2.95 -6.24 -22.52
CA HIS A 58 -1.57 -6.29 -22.07
C HIS A 58 -1.49 -6.78 -20.63
N LYS A 59 -0.45 -7.53 -20.30
CA LYS A 59 -0.02 -7.71 -18.92
C LYS A 59 0.50 -6.39 -18.37
N VAL A 60 0.42 -6.20 -17.07
CA VAL A 60 0.80 -4.97 -16.38
C VAL A 60 2.12 -5.17 -15.67
N GLY A 61 3.11 -4.37 -16.02
CA GLY A 61 4.33 -4.23 -15.26
C GLY A 61 4.22 -3.11 -14.24
N THR A 62 5.03 -3.19 -13.19
CA THR A 62 5.17 -2.11 -12.21
C THR A 62 6.62 -1.92 -11.82
N HIS A 63 6.98 -0.66 -11.56
CA HIS A 63 8.30 -0.28 -11.06
C HIS A 63 8.17 0.90 -10.10
N THR A 64 8.93 0.87 -9.02
CA THR A 64 8.95 1.94 -8.02
C THR A 64 10.26 2.70 -8.12
N PHE A 65 10.17 4.00 -8.27
CA PHE A 65 11.28 4.95 -8.32
C PHE A 65 11.40 5.67 -6.98
N HIS A 66 12.62 5.93 -6.57
CA HIS A 66 12.95 6.87 -5.52
C HIS A 66 13.69 8.04 -6.16
N TRP A 67 13.10 9.23 -6.14
CA TRP A 67 13.67 10.43 -6.70
C TRP A 67 13.91 11.49 -5.64
N VAL A 68 15.07 12.15 -5.76
CA VAL A 68 15.49 13.26 -4.89
C VAL A 68 15.57 14.52 -5.76
N ASP A 69 14.83 15.54 -5.39
CA ASP A 69 14.88 16.83 -6.03
C ASP A 69 15.90 17.72 -5.30
N SER A 70 17.13 17.67 -5.74
CA SER A 70 18.26 18.42 -5.14
C SER A 70 18.18 19.93 -5.30
N LEU A 71 17.16 20.45 -5.97
CA LEU A 71 16.92 21.89 -6.12
C LEU A 71 15.87 22.40 -5.13
N ARG A 72 15.25 21.52 -4.36
CA ARG A 72 14.24 21.89 -3.36
C ARG A 72 14.59 21.31 -2.00
N ASP A 73 14.66 22.17 -1.00
CA ASP A 73 14.78 21.78 0.40
C ASP A 73 13.48 21.12 0.87
N GLU A 74 13.58 20.21 1.84
CA GLU A 74 12.41 19.60 2.48
C GLU A 74 11.85 20.53 3.57
N HIS A 75 10.61 20.96 3.43
CA HIS A 75 10.00 21.93 4.34
C HIS A 75 9.32 21.31 5.56
N PHE A 76 9.10 20.00 5.54
CA PHE A 76 8.41 19.30 6.63
C PHE A 76 9.36 18.71 7.68
N THR A 77 10.67 18.81 7.47
CA THR A 77 11.73 18.33 8.38
C THR A 77 12.44 19.51 9.04
N HIS A 78 11.74 20.17 9.95
CA HIS A 78 12.31 21.33 10.68
C HIS A 78 13.56 20.98 11.49
N GLU A 79 13.73 19.71 11.82
CA GLU A 79 14.88 19.12 12.53
C GLU A 79 16.13 18.96 11.66
N ASP A 80 15.99 18.92 10.34
CA ASP A 80 17.09 18.82 9.37
C ASP A 80 16.89 19.87 8.27
N THR A 81 17.72 20.86 8.23
CA THR A 81 17.67 21.95 7.24
C THR A 81 18.57 21.69 6.04
N THR A 82 19.16 20.50 5.95
CA THR A 82 20.11 20.14 4.89
C THR A 82 19.57 19.06 3.96
N ASP A 83 18.40 18.53 4.25
CA ASP A 83 17.78 17.48 3.41
C ASP A 83 17.01 18.09 2.23
N PHE A 84 16.94 17.30 1.17
CA PHE A 84 16.23 17.67 -0.05
C PHE A 84 14.89 16.95 -0.13
N ARG A 85 14.00 17.49 -0.96
CA ARG A 85 12.71 16.88 -1.23
C ARG A 85 12.87 15.51 -1.86
N GLU A 86 12.40 14.46 -1.20
CA GLU A 86 12.39 13.08 -1.69
C GLU A 86 10.98 12.61 -1.94
N ILE A 87 10.75 11.89 -3.03
CA ILE A 87 9.45 11.30 -3.36
C ILE A 87 9.61 9.84 -3.83
N ILE A 88 8.63 9.02 -3.49
CA ILE A 88 8.48 7.68 -4.05
C ILE A 88 7.40 7.73 -5.12
N VAL A 89 7.72 7.24 -6.31
CA VAL A 89 6.80 7.21 -7.45
C VAL A 89 6.71 5.79 -7.98
N GLN A 90 5.52 5.25 -8.06
CA GLN A 90 5.30 3.95 -8.67
C GLN A 90 4.67 4.12 -10.05
N ALA A 91 5.16 3.35 -11.01
CA ALA A 91 4.63 3.32 -12.35
C ALA A 91 3.95 1.98 -12.64
N TRP A 92 2.84 2.02 -13.37
CA TRP A 92 2.18 0.86 -13.96
C TRP A 92 2.15 1.05 -15.47
N PHE A 93 2.56 0.03 -16.21
CA PHE A 93 2.73 0.12 -17.66
C PHE A 93 2.53 -1.23 -18.34
N PRO A 94 2.21 -1.23 -19.64
CA PRO A 94 2.09 -2.48 -20.39
C PRO A 94 3.42 -3.19 -20.55
N ILE A 95 3.41 -4.50 -20.34
CA ILE A 95 4.56 -5.37 -20.60
C ILE A 95 4.20 -6.48 -21.59
N LYS A 96 5.22 -7.09 -22.18
CA LYS A 96 5.04 -8.33 -22.95
C LYS A 96 4.60 -9.45 -22.02
N ASP A 97 3.89 -10.42 -22.58
CA ASP A 97 3.56 -11.64 -21.88
C ASP A 97 4.85 -12.44 -21.63
N ILE A 98 5.38 -12.31 -20.40
CA ILE A 98 6.56 -13.06 -19.98
C ILE A 98 6.04 -14.17 -19.05
N GLN A 99 6.42 -15.41 -19.35
CA GLN A 99 6.12 -16.55 -18.50
C GLN A 99 6.95 -16.47 -17.21
N GLU A 100 6.40 -16.98 -16.10
CA GLU A 100 7.08 -17.11 -14.79
C GLU A 100 7.33 -15.81 -14.01
N LEU A 101 6.47 -14.79 -14.19
CA LEU A 101 6.51 -13.62 -13.32
C LEU A 101 5.60 -13.80 -12.11
N GLU A 102 6.14 -13.55 -10.92
CA GLU A 102 5.36 -13.50 -9.69
C GLU A 102 4.64 -12.14 -9.57
N PRO A 103 3.36 -12.11 -9.19
CA PRO A 103 2.65 -10.87 -8.95
C PRO A 103 3.28 -10.10 -7.77
N GLU A 104 3.37 -8.79 -7.88
CA GLU A 104 3.79 -7.94 -6.76
C GLU A 104 2.73 -7.94 -5.65
N PRO A 105 3.12 -7.77 -4.39
CA PRO A 105 2.18 -7.54 -3.30
C PRO A 105 1.30 -6.32 -3.57
N TYR A 106 0.07 -6.34 -3.05
CA TYR A 106 -0.82 -5.18 -3.12
C TYR A 106 -0.22 -3.94 -2.44
N LEU A 107 0.39 -4.13 -1.27
CA LEU A 107 1.08 -3.09 -0.52
C LEU A 107 2.51 -3.52 -0.22
N ASP A 108 3.46 -2.62 -0.46
CA ASP A 108 4.82 -2.78 0.05
C ASP A 108 4.88 -2.46 1.56
N PHE A 109 5.87 -2.99 2.25
CA PHE A 109 6.15 -2.72 3.66
C PHE A 109 4.90 -2.80 4.55
N ILE A 110 4.05 -3.81 4.35
CA ILE A 110 2.75 -3.94 5.02
C ILE A 110 2.84 -3.87 6.55
N GLU A 111 3.91 -4.35 7.14
CA GLU A 111 4.14 -4.31 8.59
C GLU A 111 4.16 -2.85 9.12
N ILE A 112 4.74 -1.93 8.35
CA ILE A 112 4.82 -0.51 8.70
C ILE A 112 3.54 0.19 8.26
N ARG A 113 3.14 0.07 6.97
CA ARG A 113 1.91 0.70 6.44
C ARG A 113 0.66 0.23 7.17
N GLY A 114 0.57 -1.06 7.46
CA GLY A 114 -0.57 -1.63 8.18
C GLY A 114 -0.77 -1.01 9.56
N SER A 115 0.31 -0.77 10.30
CA SER A 115 0.22 -0.13 11.61
C SER A 115 -0.30 1.32 11.54
N THR A 116 0.15 2.11 10.54
CA THR A 116 -0.33 3.49 10.35
C THR A 116 -1.78 3.52 9.85
N MET A 117 -2.16 2.61 8.95
CA MET A 117 -3.55 2.46 8.51
C MET A 117 -4.48 2.09 9.67
N ALA A 118 -4.05 1.16 10.52
CA ALA A 118 -4.80 0.76 11.71
C ALA A 118 -4.96 1.92 12.69
N ALA A 119 -3.88 2.66 12.96
CA ALA A 119 -3.92 3.82 13.84
C ALA A 119 -4.88 4.90 13.32
N ALA A 120 -4.84 5.21 12.01
CA ALA A 120 -5.74 6.17 11.38
C ALA A 120 -7.23 5.75 11.46
N ALA A 121 -7.49 4.44 11.49
CA ALA A 121 -8.85 3.88 11.60
C ALA A 121 -9.28 3.58 13.04
N GLY A 122 -8.43 3.81 14.04
CA GLY A 122 -8.69 3.42 15.44
C GLY A 122 -8.76 1.91 15.65
N LEU A 123 -8.05 1.13 14.84
CA LEU A 123 -8.06 -0.33 14.85
C LEU A 123 -6.77 -0.91 15.46
N PRO A 124 -6.79 -2.15 15.97
CA PRO A 124 -5.58 -2.84 16.41
C PRO A 124 -4.55 -2.97 15.27
N SER A 125 -3.28 -2.73 15.56
CA SER A 125 -2.18 -2.70 14.58
C SER A 125 -1.98 -3.99 13.79
N PHE A 126 -2.36 -5.15 14.34
CA PHE A 126 -2.25 -6.45 13.67
C PHE A 126 -3.33 -6.67 12.59
N LEU A 127 -4.43 -5.90 12.66
CA LEU A 127 -5.62 -6.18 11.83
C LEU A 127 -5.33 -6.04 10.33
N PRO A 128 -4.60 -5.03 9.82
CA PRO A 128 -4.28 -4.93 8.40
C PRO A 128 -3.30 -6.00 7.89
N GLY A 129 -2.70 -6.81 8.77
CA GLY A 129 -1.74 -7.86 8.40
C GLY A 129 -2.28 -8.87 7.37
N TYR A 130 -3.61 -9.01 7.24
CA TYR A 130 -4.22 -9.86 6.20
C TYR A 130 -3.93 -9.36 4.78
N LEU A 131 -3.65 -8.06 4.60
CA LEU A 131 -3.30 -7.47 3.30
C LEU A 131 -1.99 -8.03 2.73
N ASN A 132 -1.17 -8.69 3.55
CA ASN A 132 0.02 -9.42 3.11
C ASN A 132 -0.32 -10.61 2.18
N TYR A 133 -1.56 -11.06 2.21
CA TYR A 133 -2.06 -12.16 1.35
C TYR A 133 -2.77 -11.65 0.09
N VAL A 134 -2.86 -10.34 -0.06
CA VAL A 134 -3.46 -9.71 -1.25
C VAL A 134 -2.35 -9.42 -2.25
N THR A 135 -2.48 -9.99 -3.43
CA THR A 135 -1.57 -9.74 -4.56
C THR A 135 -2.19 -8.76 -5.54
N SER A 136 -1.34 -8.04 -6.23
CA SER A 136 -1.73 -7.19 -7.36
C SER A 136 -1.89 -8.03 -8.65
N ASN A 137 -2.40 -7.42 -9.72
CA ASN A 137 -2.32 -8.01 -11.06
C ASN A 137 -1.12 -7.46 -11.85
N SER A 138 -0.17 -6.84 -11.19
CA SER A 138 1.03 -6.26 -11.79
C SER A 138 2.28 -7.03 -11.39
N PHE A 139 3.25 -7.05 -12.29
CA PHE A 139 4.48 -7.82 -12.16
C PHE A 139 5.67 -6.88 -12.13
N LYS A 140 6.66 -7.18 -11.31
CA LYS A 140 7.89 -6.38 -11.26
C LYS A 140 8.59 -6.38 -12.61
N SER A 141 8.76 -5.20 -13.19
CA SER A 141 9.40 -5.04 -14.48
C SER A 141 10.03 -3.66 -14.62
N THR A 142 11.03 -3.56 -15.47
CA THR A 142 11.63 -2.29 -15.90
C THR A 142 11.43 -2.03 -17.40
N LEU A 143 10.75 -2.94 -18.10
CA LEU A 143 10.63 -2.94 -19.55
C LEU A 143 9.18 -2.72 -19.98
N CYS A 144 8.90 -1.54 -20.52
CA CYS A 144 7.64 -1.26 -21.23
C CYS A 144 7.69 -1.83 -22.66
N ILE A 145 6.53 -2.24 -23.20
CA ILE A 145 6.46 -2.84 -24.56
C ILE A 145 6.72 -1.83 -25.67
N GLU A 146 6.35 -0.57 -25.47
CA GLU A 146 6.49 0.49 -26.46
C GLU A 146 7.00 1.79 -25.81
N LYS A 147 7.78 2.56 -26.59
CA LYS A 147 8.35 3.84 -26.12
C LYS A 147 7.38 5.02 -26.14
N ARG A 148 6.27 4.92 -26.92
CA ARG A 148 5.32 6.03 -27.08
C ARG A 148 3.92 5.60 -26.69
N MET A 149 3.59 5.83 -25.43
CA MET A 149 2.28 5.58 -24.85
C MET A 149 1.78 6.81 -24.11
N PRO A 150 0.46 7.01 -24.03
CA PRO A 150 -0.09 8.09 -23.23
C PRO A 150 0.30 7.89 -21.75
N VAL A 151 0.76 8.98 -21.13
CA VAL A 151 1.19 9.02 -19.74
C VAL A 151 0.12 9.73 -18.91
N LEU A 152 -0.22 9.15 -17.76
CA LEU A 152 -1.09 9.72 -16.77
C LEU A 152 -0.31 9.85 -15.46
N ILE A 153 -0.48 10.97 -14.76
CA ILE A 153 0.03 11.16 -13.41
C ILE A 153 -1.17 11.27 -12.47
N PHE A 154 -1.20 10.42 -11.46
CA PHE A 154 -2.25 10.41 -10.45
C PHE A 154 -1.71 10.93 -9.12
N SER A 155 -2.22 12.05 -8.64
CA SER A 155 -1.92 12.61 -7.32
C SER A 155 -3.00 12.18 -6.33
N HIS A 156 -2.61 11.52 -5.25
CA HIS A 156 -3.53 11.04 -4.22
C HIS A 156 -4.17 12.18 -3.41
N GLY A 157 -5.27 11.88 -2.71
CA GLY A 157 -5.91 12.81 -1.76
C GLY A 157 -5.07 13.00 -0.48
N ILE A 158 -5.56 13.84 0.45
CA ILE A 158 -4.95 14.05 1.77
C ILE A 158 -4.86 12.71 2.49
N THR A 159 -3.75 12.42 3.15
CA THR A 159 -3.48 11.15 3.82
C THR A 159 -3.63 9.91 2.93
N GLY A 160 -3.67 10.11 1.61
CA GLY A 160 -3.72 9.03 0.66
C GLY A 160 -2.39 8.31 0.48
N SER A 161 -2.32 7.46 -0.52
CA SER A 161 -1.07 6.83 -0.97
C SER A 161 -1.18 6.45 -2.44
N ARG A 162 -0.04 6.15 -3.06
CA ARG A 162 0.04 5.66 -4.44
C ARG A 162 -0.73 4.35 -4.69
N HIS A 163 -1.03 3.57 -3.65
CA HIS A 163 -1.69 2.27 -3.80
C HIS A 163 -3.24 2.34 -3.83
N LEU A 164 -3.84 3.44 -3.36
CA LEU A 164 -5.30 3.51 -3.14
C LEU A 164 -6.16 3.23 -4.37
N HIS A 165 -5.63 3.49 -5.57
CA HIS A 165 -6.36 3.30 -6.83
C HIS A 165 -5.68 2.29 -7.76
N GLN A 166 -4.90 1.36 -7.21
CA GLN A 166 -4.08 0.42 -7.98
C GLN A 166 -4.90 -0.38 -9.01
N ALA A 167 -6.09 -0.84 -8.67
CA ALA A 167 -6.97 -1.54 -9.62
C ALA A 167 -7.30 -0.68 -10.86
N MET A 168 -7.47 0.64 -10.69
CA MET A 168 -7.67 1.56 -11.81
C MET A 168 -6.38 1.73 -12.62
N PHE A 169 -5.22 1.79 -11.96
CA PHE A 169 -3.94 1.91 -12.67
C PHE A 169 -3.63 0.67 -13.49
N GLU A 170 -3.87 -0.51 -12.93
CA GLU A 170 -3.75 -1.78 -13.64
C GLU A 170 -4.73 -1.87 -14.81
N PHE A 171 -5.97 -1.41 -14.63
CA PHE A 171 -6.97 -1.33 -15.70
C PHE A 171 -6.48 -0.45 -16.86
N LEU A 172 -5.96 0.74 -16.58
CA LEU A 172 -5.45 1.66 -17.60
C LEU A 172 -4.19 1.11 -18.28
N ALA A 173 -3.24 0.61 -17.49
CA ALA A 173 -2.00 0.03 -18.02
C ALA A 173 -2.26 -1.16 -18.92
N SER A 174 -3.21 -2.03 -18.59
CA SER A 174 -3.59 -3.16 -19.45
C SER A 174 -4.16 -2.73 -20.82
N ARG A 175 -4.52 -1.45 -20.96
CA ARG A 175 -5.08 -0.84 -22.21
C ARG A 175 -4.11 0.08 -22.92
N GLY A 176 -2.85 0.13 -22.50
CA GLY A 176 -1.81 0.86 -23.22
C GLY A 176 -1.49 2.24 -22.64
N TYR A 177 -1.85 2.52 -21.40
CA TYR A 177 -1.43 3.72 -20.69
C TYR A 177 -0.22 3.43 -19.81
N ILE A 178 0.60 4.44 -19.57
CA ILE A 178 1.58 4.44 -18.48
C ILE A 178 1.03 5.34 -17.38
N VAL A 179 0.91 4.80 -16.17
CA VAL A 179 0.36 5.55 -15.03
C VAL A 179 1.45 5.70 -13.98
N PHE A 180 1.77 6.93 -13.60
CA PHE A 180 2.65 7.26 -12.49
C PHE A 180 1.83 7.75 -11.30
N ALA A 181 2.08 7.21 -10.12
CA ALA A 181 1.47 7.67 -8.89
C ALA A 181 2.55 7.90 -7.82
N PRO A 182 2.74 9.14 -7.35
CA PRO A 182 3.62 9.44 -6.22
C PRO A 182 2.98 9.13 -4.88
N ASP A 183 3.82 8.87 -3.87
CA ASP A 183 3.55 9.26 -2.49
C ASP A 183 4.15 10.67 -2.31
N HIS A 184 3.32 11.69 -2.09
CA HIS A 184 3.79 13.01 -1.69
C HIS A 184 4.30 12.93 -0.25
N SER A 185 5.62 12.89 -0.07
CA SER A 185 6.24 12.70 1.26
C SER A 185 5.72 13.72 2.25
N TYR A 186 5.50 13.31 3.51
CA TYR A 186 4.90 14.10 4.60
C TYR A 186 3.45 14.55 4.39
N ASP A 187 2.83 14.22 3.22
CA ASP A 187 1.44 14.50 2.92
C ASP A 187 0.64 13.23 2.58
N ALA A 188 1.31 12.16 2.16
CA ALA A 188 0.77 10.80 2.16
C ALA A 188 0.56 10.30 3.59
N ASN A 189 -0.29 9.29 3.78
CA ASN A 189 -0.44 8.62 5.09
C ASN A 189 0.93 8.20 5.64
N ILE A 190 1.76 7.64 4.79
CA ILE A 190 3.15 7.29 5.08
C ILE A 190 3.91 7.09 3.77
N THR A 191 5.11 7.65 3.67
CA THR A 191 6.08 7.32 2.62
C THR A 191 7.25 6.56 3.24
N ILE A 192 7.63 5.44 2.64
CA ILE A 192 8.74 4.61 3.11
C ILE A 192 9.79 4.59 2.01
N PHE A 193 10.97 5.11 2.32
CA PHE A 193 12.09 5.16 1.39
C PHE A 193 12.88 3.83 1.35
N PRO A 194 13.70 3.58 0.32
CA PRO A 194 14.46 2.32 0.20
C PRO A 194 15.41 2.04 1.38
N ASN A 195 15.92 3.09 2.01
CA ASN A 195 16.76 3.01 3.23
C ASN A 195 15.92 2.79 4.50
N LYS A 196 14.60 2.58 4.37
CA LYS A 196 13.63 2.46 5.46
C LYS A 196 13.41 3.74 6.28
N LYS A 197 13.97 4.90 5.87
CA LYS A 197 13.54 6.21 6.40
C LYS A 197 12.03 6.36 6.16
N ILE A 198 11.33 6.93 7.11
CA ILE A 198 9.88 7.12 7.07
C ILE A 198 9.59 8.61 7.02
N ALA A 199 8.76 9.02 6.06
CA ALA A 199 8.09 10.31 6.07
C ALA A 199 6.63 10.08 6.49
N ASP A 200 6.35 10.41 7.73
CA ASP A 200 5.02 10.38 8.34
C ASP A 200 4.16 11.57 7.86
N TYR A 201 2.87 11.50 8.10
CA TYR A 201 1.97 12.60 7.74
C TYR A 201 2.20 13.82 8.64
N ARG A 202 2.58 14.97 8.06
CA ARG A 202 2.89 16.22 8.75
C ARG A 202 2.09 17.43 8.24
N SER A 203 1.24 17.24 7.25
CA SER A 203 0.43 18.30 6.63
C SER A 203 -0.94 18.46 7.30
N GLU A 204 -1.04 18.27 8.62
CA GLU A 204 -2.31 18.34 9.33
C GLU A 204 -2.85 19.77 9.39
N ILE A 205 -4.07 19.94 8.88
CA ILE A 205 -4.77 21.22 8.86
C ILE A 205 -5.92 21.30 9.88
N THR A 206 -6.38 20.15 10.38
CA THR A 206 -7.50 20.09 11.31
C THR A 206 -7.15 20.69 12.64
N GLY A 207 -7.81 21.78 13.01
CA GLY A 207 -7.52 22.52 14.25
C GLY A 207 -6.25 23.38 14.22
N HIS A 208 -5.52 23.41 13.09
CA HIS A 208 -4.31 24.25 12.98
C HIS A 208 -4.72 25.74 12.91
N PRO A 209 -4.12 26.62 13.73
CA PRO A 209 -4.48 28.05 13.76
C PRO A 209 -4.26 28.76 12.43
N ASP A 210 -3.30 28.30 11.63
CA ASP A 210 -2.98 28.81 10.30
C ASP A 210 -3.25 27.78 9.19
N SER A 211 -4.39 27.15 9.24
CA SER A 211 -4.80 26.07 8.33
C SER A 211 -4.80 26.48 6.85
N VAL A 212 -5.05 27.78 6.56
CA VAL A 212 -5.06 28.33 5.19
C VAL A 212 -3.67 28.29 4.60
N ASN A 213 -2.64 28.75 5.32
CA ASN A 213 -1.25 28.73 4.83
C ASN A 213 -0.69 27.33 4.76
N VAL A 214 -0.99 26.46 5.72
CA VAL A 214 -0.62 25.05 5.66
C VAL A 214 -1.20 24.40 4.39
N ARG A 215 -2.47 24.63 4.09
CA ARG A 215 -3.12 24.14 2.87
C ARG A 215 -2.46 24.69 1.61
N LYS A 216 -2.16 25.97 1.58
CA LYS A 216 -1.50 26.60 0.45
C LYS A 216 -0.12 25.94 0.19
N MET A 217 0.70 25.83 1.23
CA MET A 217 2.01 25.18 1.15
C MET A 217 1.90 23.72 0.67
N GLN A 218 0.94 22.97 1.19
CA GLN A 218 0.66 21.60 0.77
C GLN A 218 0.35 21.53 -0.74
N MET A 219 -0.51 22.39 -1.25
CA MET A 219 -0.90 22.41 -2.67
C MET A 219 0.27 22.84 -3.58
N GLU A 220 1.06 23.82 -3.15
CA GLU A 220 2.26 24.24 -3.86
C GLU A 220 3.30 23.12 -3.93
N THR A 221 3.57 22.44 -2.81
CA THR A 221 4.49 21.29 -2.74
C THR A 221 4.07 20.18 -3.70
N ARG A 222 2.79 19.81 -3.72
CA ARG A 222 2.25 18.81 -4.66
C ARG A 222 2.42 19.24 -6.11
N THR A 223 2.17 20.52 -6.41
CA THR A 223 2.33 21.05 -7.77
C THR A 223 3.78 20.94 -8.24
N PHE A 224 4.72 21.30 -7.38
CA PHE A 224 6.15 21.15 -7.68
C PHE A 224 6.58 19.69 -7.79
N ASP A 225 6.04 18.80 -6.96
CA ASP A 225 6.29 17.36 -7.08
C ASP A 225 5.85 16.83 -8.44
N ILE A 226 4.65 17.21 -8.92
CA ILE A 226 4.17 16.81 -10.25
C ILE A 226 5.06 17.37 -11.37
N SER A 227 5.49 18.63 -11.26
CA SER A 227 6.42 19.22 -12.22
C SER A 227 7.74 18.46 -12.27
N PHE A 228 8.31 18.16 -11.10
CA PHE A 228 9.53 17.38 -10.99
C PHE A 228 9.38 15.96 -11.56
N ILE A 229 8.25 15.30 -11.33
CA ILE A 229 7.94 13.99 -11.90
C ILE A 229 7.92 14.05 -13.42
N LEU A 230 7.32 15.08 -14.02
CA LEU A 230 7.33 15.28 -15.46
C LEU A 230 8.75 15.40 -16.02
N ASP A 231 9.62 16.13 -15.33
CA ASP A 231 11.02 16.27 -15.71
C ASP A 231 11.77 14.92 -15.64
N GLN A 232 11.51 14.11 -14.60
CA GLN A 232 12.11 12.79 -14.48
C GLN A 232 11.60 11.83 -15.56
N ILE A 233 10.30 11.85 -15.88
CA ILE A 233 9.71 11.04 -16.96
C ILE A 233 10.36 11.39 -18.30
N ASN A 234 10.58 12.67 -18.58
CA ASN A 234 11.26 13.10 -19.79
C ASN A 234 12.70 12.56 -19.88
N LYS A 235 13.43 12.52 -18.76
CA LYS A 235 14.79 11.94 -18.70
C LYS A 235 14.83 10.43 -18.93
N ILE A 236 13.81 9.70 -18.49
CA ILE A 236 13.72 8.24 -18.72
C ILE A 236 13.44 7.93 -20.20
N ASN A 237 12.79 8.84 -20.91
CA ASN A 237 12.37 8.67 -22.30
C ASN A 237 13.48 8.97 -23.32
N THR A 238 14.59 9.53 -22.88
CA THR A 238 15.78 9.83 -23.71
C THR A 238 16.76 8.68 -23.69
#